data_55f625447db09abfcc98f6c880daed0e
#
_entry.id   55f625447db09abfcc98f6c880daed0e
#
_cell.length_a   1.000
_cell.length_b   1.000
_cell.length_c   1.000
_cell.angle_alpha   90.00
_cell.angle_beta   90.00
_cell.angle_gamma   90.00
#
_symmetry.space_group_name_H-M   'P 1'
#
loop_
_entity.id
_entity.type
_entity.pdbx_description
1 polymer ?
#
loop_
_entity_poly.entity_id
_entity_poly.type
_entity_poly.pdbx_seq_one_letter_code
_entity_poly.pdbx_strand_id
1 'polypeptide(L)'
;LFFILFFLSNFTASSYINKIFMSAEPDKLDITDELIAERRGDPSGKLPEDMPAWMGKTITKIDRFSLWIGRIVCWLTIPLFGAMVFEVIARYAFIAPTMWAYDISRMFAGALFMLGSGYALSKGVHIRADFLYRNWPIRIQGSVDLFLYLFFYFPGLIIFLWMATDFAYLSWIRGERGMDTAWMPIMGPIKTCLPLGVFFLLIQGISEILKSYYAFTKGRWP
;
A
#
# COMPACT_ATOMS: atom_id res chain seq x y z
N LEU A 1 -30.95 11.06 -14.80
CA LEU A 1 -30.71 12.49 -15.05
C LEU A 1 -29.91 13.14 -13.93
N PHE A 2 -30.27 12.90 -12.64
CA PHE A 2 -29.56 13.45 -11.47
C PHE A 2 -28.11 12.96 -11.35
N PHE A 3 -27.83 11.71 -11.72
CA PHE A 3 -26.49 11.11 -11.67
C PHE A 3 -25.58 11.64 -12.80
N ILE A 4 -26.13 11.90 -13.96
CA ILE A 4 -25.42 12.53 -15.09
C ILE A 4 -25.07 13.99 -14.75
N LEU A 5 -26.01 14.72 -14.12
CA LEU A 5 -25.76 16.09 -13.64
C LEU A 5 -24.73 16.14 -12.49
N PHE A 6 -24.74 15.15 -11.60
CA PHE A 6 -23.73 15.01 -10.54
C PHE A 6 -22.34 14.68 -11.12
N PHE A 7 -22.26 13.83 -12.14
CA PHE A 7 -21.01 13.49 -12.83
C PHE A 7 -20.46 14.67 -13.66
N LEU A 8 -21.34 15.40 -14.35
CA LEU A 8 -20.98 16.64 -15.09
C LEU A 8 -20.59 17.78 -14.14
N SER A 9 -21.26 17.91 -12.99
CA SER A 9 -20.88 18.86 -11.93
C SER A 9 -19.50 18.54 -11.34
N ASN A 10 -19.16 17.26 -11.15
CA ASN A 10 -17.83 16.87 -10.70
C ASN A 10 -16.76 16.99 -11.77
N PHE A 11 -17.12 16.89 -13.06
CA PHE A 11 -16.18 17.14 -14.17
C PHE A 11 -15.83 18.61 -14.30
N THR A 12 -16.81 19.52 -14.12
CA THR A 12 -16.55 20.97 -14.03
C THR A 12 -15.86 21.34 -12.73
N ALA A 13 -16.18 20.69 -11.60
CA ALA A 13 -15.46 20.87 -10.34
C ALA A 13 -14.00 20.37 -10.43
N SER A 14 -13.73 19.29 -11.15
CA SER A 14 -12.36 18.83 -11.43
C SER A 14 -11.55 19.83 -12.24
N SER A 15 -12.17 20.52 -13.20
CA SER A 15 -11.52 21.62 -13.95
C SER A 15 -11.27 22.85 -13.06
N TYR A 16 -12.18 23.14 -12.13
CA TYR A 16 -12.01 24.21 -11.14
C TYR A 16 -10.95 23.84 -10.08
N ILE A 17 -10.95 22.61 -9.61
CA ILE A 17 -9.95 22.07 -8.68
C ILE A 17 -8.56 22.07 -9.34
N ASN A 18 -8.44 21.64 -10.60
CA ASN A 18 -7.18 21.75 -11.33
C ASN A 18 -6.74 23.22 -11.53
N LYS A 19 -7.66 24.14 -11.75
CA LYS A 19 -7.34 25.56 -11.87
C LYS A 19 -6.92 26.19 -10.55
N ILE A 20 -7.52 25.75 -9.43
CA ILE A 20 -7.13 26.15 -8.06
C ILE A 20 -5.78 25.52 -7.70
N PHE A 21 -5.53 24.26 -8.08
CA PHE A 21 -4.24 23.59 -7.87
C PHE A 21 -3.11 24.18 -8.73
N MET A 22 -3.42 24.65 -9.93
CA MET A 22 -2.43 25.32 -10.81
C MET A 22 -2.24 26.82 -10.50
N SER A 23 -3.16 27.45 -9.76
CA SER A 23 -3.02 28.85 -9.30
C SER A 23 -2.50 28.97 -7.86
N ALA A 24 -2.37 27.86 -7.13
CA ALA A 24 -1.63 27.83 -5.88
C ALA A 24 -0.15 28.03 -6.22
N GLU A 25 0.40 29.15 -5.76
CA GLU A 25 1.82 29.51 -5.92
C GLU A 25 2.72 28.32 -5.62
N PRO A 26 3.77 28.08 -6.44
CA PRO A 26 4.71 26.97 -6.24
C PRO A 26 5.56 27.10 -4.95
N ASP A 27 5.30 28.09 -4.11
CA ASP A 27 6.09 28.39 -2.91
C ASP A 27 5.56 27.73 -1.61
N LYS A 28 4.52 26.90 -1.72
CA LYS A 28 4.12 25.97 -0.65
C LYS A 28 4.15 24.55 -1.20
N LEU A 29 5.34 24.10 -1.55
CA LEU A 29 5.61 22.66 -1.56
C LEU A 29 5.12 22.12 -0.21
N ASP A 30 4.11 21.27 -0.26
CA ASP A 30 3.54 20.70 0.93
C ASP A 30 4.72 20.03 1.69
N ILE A 31 4.90 20.41 2.94
CA ILE A 31 6.01 19.92 3.81
C ILE A 31 6.16 18.38 3.69
N THR A 32 5.07 17.72 3.39
CA THR A 32 4.99 16.28 3.11
C THR A 32 5.74 15.87 1.85
N ASP A 33 5.63 16.64 0.77
CA ASP A 33 6.28 16.31 -0.51
C ASP A 33 7.79 16.59 -0.47
N GLU A 34 8.22 17.64 0.22
CA GLU A 34 9.65 17.87 0.49
C GLU A 34 10.27 16.74 1.34
N LEU A 35 9.56 16.29 2.38
CA LEU A 35 10.03 15.19 3.22
C LEU A 35 10.12 13.86 2.48
N ILE A 36 9.16 13.60 1.61
CA ILE A 36 9.16 12.43 0.74
C ILE A 36 10.30 12.53 -0.28
N ALA A 37 10.55 13.72 -0.82
CA ALA A 37 11.64 13.97 -1.77
C ALA A 37 13.01 13.83 -1.10
N GLU A 38 13.20 14.40 0.11
CA GLU A 38 14.44 14.32 0.89
C GLU A 38 14.80 12.88 1.26
N ARG A 39 13.81 12.03 1.56
CA ARG A 39 14.00 10.61 1.87
C ARG A 39 14.10 9.69 0.67
N ARG A 40 13.66 10.13 -0.49
CA ARG A 40 13.79 9.36 -1.74
C ARG A 40 15.22 9.39 -2.29
N GLY A 41 16.12 10.13 -1.65
CA GLY A 41 17.43 10.35 -2.21
C GLY A 41 17.36 11.15 -3.51
N ASP A 42 18.37 11.02 -4.36
CA ASP A 42 18.41 11.69 -5.66
C ASP A 42 17.14 11.42 -6.48
N PRO A 43 16.40 12.46 -6.96
CA PRO A 43 15.23 12.32 -7.83
C PRO A 43 15.50 11.46 -9.09
N SER A 44 16.77 11.29 -9.48
CA SER A 44 17.19 10.42 -10.57
C SER A 44 16.97 8.93 -10.28
N GLY A 45 16.65 8.53 -9.04
CA GLY A 45 16.49 7.12 -8.63
C GLY A 45 17.78 6.31 -8.69
N LYS A 46 18.93 6.98 -8.81
CA LYS A 46 20.24 6.33 -8.80
C LYS A 46 20.70 6.18 -7.36
N LEU A 47 21.07 4.97 -6.99
CA LEU A 47 21.69 4.69 -5.70
C LEU A 47 23.07 5.37 -5.62
N PRO A 48 23.49 5.86 -4.42
CA PRO A 48 24.80 6.47 -4.23
C PRO A 48 25.95 5.53 -4.67
N GLU A 49 26.94 6.08 -5.38
CA GLU A 49 28.09 5.31 -5.89
C GLU A 49 28.91 4.67 -4.76
N ASP A 50 28.91 5.25 -3.56
CA ASP A 50 29.62 4.75 -2.38
C ASP A 50 28.93 3.54 -1.72
N MET A 51 27.78 3.08 -2.22
CA MET A 51 27.06 1.95 -1.67
C MET A 51 27.72 0.64 -2.12
N PRO A 52 27.90 -0.35 -1.22
CA PRO A 52 28.35 -1.67 -1.61
C PRO A 52 27.47 -2.26 -2.72
N ALA A 53 28.10 -2.73 -3.80
CA ALA A 53 27.39 -3.20 -4.99
C ALA A 53 26.33 -4.30 -4.71
N TRP A 54 26.58 -5.17 -3.71
CA TRP A 54 25.64 -6.20 -3.31
C TRP A 54 24.38 -5.61 -2.65
N MET A 55 24.55 -4.56 -1.81
CA MET A 55 23.45 -3.90 -1.12
C MET A 55 22.57 -3.15 -2.12
N GLY A 56 23.16 -2.38 -3.03
CA GLY A 56 22.42 -1.69 -4.08
C GLY A 56 21.64 -2.65 -4.99
N LYS A 57 22.25 -3.77 -5.39
CA LYS A 57 21.57 -4.80 -6.19
C LYS A 57 20.38 -5.43 -5.46
N THR A 58 20.52 -5.69 -4.16
CA THR A 58 19.45 -6.29 -3.33
C THR A 58 18.29 -5.33 -3.18
N ILE A 59 18.55 -4.07 -2.81
CA ILE A 59 17.52 -3.02 -2.71
C ILE A 59 16.77 -2.88 -4.04
N THR A 60 17.49 -2.71 -5.15
CA THR A 60 16.87 -2.54 -6.47
C THR A 60 16.02 -3.75 -6.89
N LYS A 61 16.45 -4.97 -6.58
CA LYS A 61 15.67 -6.18 -6.89
C LYS A 61 14.38 -6.24 -6.09
N ILE A 62 14.46 -6.00 -4.79
CA ILE A 62 13.30 -6.03 -3.88
C ILE A 62 12.32 -4.92 -4.25
N ASP A 63 12.78 -3.70 -4.44
CA ASP A 63 11.93 -2.57 -4.80
C ASP A 63 11.27 -2.80 -6.17
N ARG A 64 12.00 -3.34 -7.17
CA ARG A 64 11.42 -3.71 -8.47
C ARG A 64 10.35 -4.78 -8.35
N PHE A 65 10.57 -5.78 -7.50
CA PHE A 65 9.60 -6.83 -7.22
C PHE A 65 8.31 -6.26 -6.60
N SER A 66 8.46 -5.40 -5.59
CA SER A 66 7.31 -4.72 -4.96
C SER A 66 6.55 -3.82 -5.93
N LEU A 67 7.26 -3.10 -6.82
CA LEU A 67 6.65 -2.30 -7.88
C LEU A 67 5.88 -3.16 -8.88
N TRP A 68 6.38 -4.33 -9.24
CA TRP A 68 5.72 -5.26 -10.14
C TRP A 68 4.44 -5.84 -9.53
N ILE A 69 4.51 -6.28 -8.26
CA ILE A 69 3.34 -6.73 -7.51
C ILE A 69 2.31 -5.61 -7.41
N GLY A 70 2.72 -4.39 -7.06
CA GLY A 70 1.84 -3.24 -6.97
C GLY A 70 1.07 -2.98 -8.26
N ARG A 71 1.73 -3.09 -9.43
CA ARG A 71 1.05 -2.96 -10.73
C ARG A 71 -0.01 -4.04 -10.94
N ILE A 72 0.29 -5.30 -10.60
CA ILE A 72 -0.69 -6.39 -10.73
C ILE A 72 -1.87 -6.15 -9.79
N VAL A 73 -1.58 -5.79 -8.55
CA VAL A 73 -2.60 -5.55 -7.53
C VAL A 73 -3.52 -4.38 -7.90
N CYS A 74 -2.99 -3.34 -8.54
CA CYS A 74 -3.81 -2.22 -9.04
C CYS A 74 -4.93 -2.67 -9.99
N TRP A 75 -4.74 -3.75 -10.77
CA TRP A 75 -5.78 -4.29 -11.66
C TRP A 75 -6.99 -4.82 -10.90
N LEU A 76 -6.86 -5.17 -9.62
CA LEU A 76 -7.99 -5.56 -8.77
C LEU A 76 -8.98 -4.41 -8.53
N THR A 77 -8.57 -3.17 -8.77
CA THR A 77 -9.44 -1.99 -8.69
C THR A 77 -10.55 -2.03 -9.76
N ILE A 78 -10.27 -2.60 -10.94
CA ILE A 78 -11.26 -2.66 -12.03
C ILE A 78 -12.48 -3.52 -11.65
N PRO A 79 -12.32 -4.81 -11.25
CA PRO A 79 -13.46 -5.61 -10.84
C PRO A 79 -14.12 -5.09 -9.56
N LEU A 80 -13.35 -4.51 -8.62
CA LEU A 80 -13.89 -3.83 -7.45
C LEU A 80 -14.84 -2.71 -7.84
N PHE A 81 -14.37 -1.78 -8.67
CA PHE A 81 -15.17 -0.64 -9.13
C PHE A 81 -16.37 -1.11 -9.97
N GLY A 82 -16.15 -2.09 -10.87
CA GLY A 82 -17.21 -2.67 -11.69
C GLY A 82 -18.33 -3.28 -10.86
N ALA A 83 -17.99 -4.04 -9.81
CA ALA A 83 -18.98 -4.63 -8.90
C ALA A 83 -19.77 -3.55 -8.14
N MET A 84 -19.11 -2.50 -7.67
CA MET A 84 -19.77 -1.39 -6.97
C MET A 84 -20.72 -0.61 -7.89
N VAL A 85 -20.28 -0.27 -9.10
CA VAL A 85 -21.10 0.45 -10.09
C VAL A 85 -22.30 -0.41 -10.52
N PHE A 86 -22.07 -1.70 -10.77
CA PHE A 86 -23.13 -2.63 -11.11
C PHE A 86 -24.19 -2.71 -10.01
N GLU A 87 -23.79 -2.84 -8.74
CA GLU A 87 -24.70 -2.86 -7.60
C GLU A 87 -25.52 -1.58 -7.49
N VAL A 88 -24.91 -0.42 -7.68
CA VAL A 88 -25.62 0.87 -7.66
C VAL A 88 -26.68 0.93 -8.76
N ILE A 89 -26.32 0.55 -9.99
CA ILE A 89 -27.26 0.55 -11.12
C ILE A 89 -28.39 -0.45 -10.87
N ALA A 90 -28.08 -1.69 -10.46
CA ALA A 90 -29.05 -2.72 -10.17
C ALA A 90 -30.04 -2.29 -9.09
N ARG A 91 -29.55 -1.69 -8.03
CA ARG A 91 -30.35 -1.25 -6.88
C ARG A 91 -31.26 -0.07 -7.20
N TYR A 92 -30.73 0.97 -7.88
CA TYR A 92 -31.47 2.22 -8.08
C TYR A 92 -32.23 2.29 -9.41
N ALA A 93 -31.71 1.70 -10.49
CA ALA A 93 -32.42 1.71 -11.79
C ALA A 93 -33.40 0.54 -11.95
N PHE A 94 -33.02 -0.64 -11.43
CA PHE A 94 -33.82 -1.85 -11.60
C PHE A 94 -34.54 -2.31 -10.34
N ILE A 95 -34.34 -1.65 -9.19
CA ILE A 95 -34.89 -2.02 -7.88
C ILE A 95 -34.62 -3.49 -7.54
N ALA A 96 -33.50 -4.03 -8.02
CA ALA A 96 -33.08 -5.42 -7.89
C ALA A 96 -31.67 -5.48 -7.25
N PRO A 97 -31.55 -5.30 -5.91
CA PRO A 97 -30.28 -5.35 -5.23
C PRO A 97 -29.63 -6.73 -5.37
N THR A 98 -28.31 -6.76 -5.60
CA THR A 98 -27.57 -8.01 -5.74
C THR A 98 -26.97 -8.46 -4.41
N MET A 99 -26.97 -9.78 -4.18
CA MET A 99 -26.40 -10.33 -2.93
C MET A 99 -24.88 -10.54 -3.01
N TRP A 100 -24.33 -10.69 -4.21
CA TRP A 100 -22.93 -11.03 -4.43
C TRP A 100 -22.00 -9.82 -4.55
N ALA A 101 -22.49 -8.69 -5.03
CA ALA A 101 -21.65 -7.53 -5.30
C ALA A 101 -21.02 -6.93 -4.04
N TYR A 102 -21.74 -6.97 -2.91
CA TYR A 102 -21.21 -6.54 -1.62
C TYR A 102 -20.01 -7.39 -1.18
N ASP A 103 -20.16 -8.72 -1.23
CA ASP A 103 -19.08 -9.64 -0.82
C ASP A 103 -17.88 -9.53 -1.74
N ILE A 104 -18.09 -9.49 -3.06
CA ILE A 104 -17.01 -9.32 -4.03
C ILE A 104 -16.26 -8.00 -3.79
N SER A 105 -16.98 -6.90 -3.61
CA SER A 105 -16.36 -5.60 -3.35
C SER A 105 -15.50 -5.64 -2.08
N ARG A 106 -15.99 -6.23 -1.00
CA ARG A 106 -15.24 -6.39 0.25
C ARG A 106 -14.01 -7.28 0.08
N MET A 107 -14.14 -8.39 -0.64
CA MET A 107 -13.05 -9.32 -0.90
C MET A 107 -11.93 -8.67 -1.74
N PHE A 108 -12.28 -7.97 -2.81
CA PHE A 108 -11.30 -7.27 -3.64
C PHE A 108 -10.67 -6.07 -2.92
N ALA A 109 -11.42 -5.33 -2.12
CA ALA A 109 -10.88 -4.24 -1.33
C ALA A 109 -9.87 -4.77 -0.28
N GLY A 110 -10.22 -5.85 0.42
CA GLY A 110 -9.31 -6.50 1.38
C GLY A 110 -8.06 -7.05 0.71
N ALA A 111 -8.18 -7.72 -0.43
CA ALA A 111 -7.05 -8.22 -1.20
C ALA A 111 -6.14 -7.08 -1.69
N LEU A 112 -6.72 -6.02 -2.25
CA LEU A 112 -5.99 -4.84 -2.73
C LEU A 112 -5.21 -4.19 -1.60
N PHE A 113 -5.82 -4.01 -0.44
CA PHE A 113 -5.17 -3.40 0.72
C PHE A 113 -4.02 -4.27 1.25
N MET A 114 -4.25 -5.56 1.43
CA MET A 114 -3.24 -6.48 1.97
C MET A 114 -2.06 -6.68 1.00
N LEU A 115 -2.34 -7.00 -0.27
CA LEU A 115 -1.29 -7.26 -1.26
C LEU A 115 -0.58 -5.96 -1.68
N GLY A 116 -1.26 -4.81 -1.63
CA GLY A 116 -0.70 -3.50 -1.94
C GLY A 116 0.20 -2.92 -0.84
N SER A 117 0.15 -3.46 0.38
CA SER A 117 0.88 -2.92 1.53
C SER A 117 2.41 -2.90 1.33
N GLY A 118 2.98 -3.95 0.70
CA GLY A 118 4.41 -4.01 0.37
C GLY A 118 4.82 -2.93 -0.65
N TYR A 119 3.96 -2.65 -1.63
CA TYR A 119 4.16 -1.55 -2.58
C TYR A 119 4.10 -0.18 -1.90
N ALA A 120 3.14 0.03 -1.00
CA ALA A 120 3.03 1.27 -0.23
C ALA A 120 4.29 1.51 0.62
N LEU A 121 4.84 0.44 1.24
CA LEU A 121 6.09 0.53 1.98
C LEU A 121 7.26 0.91 1.07
N SER A 122 7.37 0.32 -0.13
CA SER A 122 8.44 0.65 -1.10
C SER A 122 8.42 2.10 -1.57
N LYS A 123 7.24 2.72 -1.55
CA LYS A 123 7.06 4.14 -1.92
C LYS A 123 7.25 5.10 -0.74
N GLY A 124 7.53 4.57 0.46
CA GLY A 124 7.67 5.39 1.67
C GLY A 124 6.36 6.04 2.14
N VAL A 125 5.22 5.59 1.62
CA VAL A 125 3.88 6.11 1.99
C VAL A 125 3.36 5.44 3.27
N HIS A 126 4.11 4.49 3.83
CA HIS A 126 3.74 3.85 5.08
C HIS A 126 3.80 4.87 6.24
N ILE A 127 2.77 4.86 7.10
CA ILE A 127 2.68 5.77 8.22
C ILE A 127 3.93 5.61 9.09
N ARG A 128 4.75 6.64 9.12
CA ARG A 128 5.92 6.76 10.02
C ARG A 128 5.67 7.96 10.95
N ALA A 129 6.16 7.86 12.17
CA ALA A 129 6.10 8.98 13.11
C ALA A 129 7.19 10.03 12.78
N ASP A 130 7.34 10.41 11.51
CA ASP A 130 8.38 11.30 11.01
C ASP A 130 8.39 12.66 11.71
N PHE A 131 7.22 13.12 12.18
CA PHE A 131 7.09 14.37 12.92
C PHE A 131 7.84 14.37 14.26
N LEU A 132 8.11 13.18 14.86
CA LEU A 132 8.80 13.08 16.15
C LEU A 132 10.30 13.27 16.03
N TYR A 133 10.92 12.80 14.95
CA TYR A 133 12.38 12.81 14.82
C TYR A 133 12.92 13.56 13.60
N ARG A 134 12.05 14.34 12.93
CA ARG A 134 12.42 15.14 11.76
C ARG A 134 13.65 16.03 11.99
N ASN A 135 13.76 16.62 13.18
CA ASN A 135 14.85 17.53 13.55
C ASN A 135 16.13 16.82 14.01
N TRP A 136 16.13 15.48 14.04
CA TRP A 136 17.28 14.73 14.49
C TRP A 136 18.29 14.51 13.36
N PRO A 137 19.60 14.38 13.69
CA PRO A 137 20.61 14.05 12.68
C PRO A 137 20.28 12.72 11.98
N ILE A 138 20.56 12.63 10.68
CA ILE A 138 20.21 11.46 9.83
C ILE A 138 20.73 10.14 10.43
N ARG A 139 21.91 10.17 11.07
CA ARG A 139 22.47 8.98 11.72
C ARG A 139 21.61 8.46 12.87
N ILE A 140 21.02 9.36 13.67
CA ILE A 140 20.12 8.98 14.77
C ILE A 140 18.82 8.46 14.19
N GLN A 141 18.26 9.11 13.15
CA GLN A 141 17.08 8.61 12.45
C GLN A 141 17.30 7.18 11.93
N GLY A 142 18.39 6.94 11.20
CA GLY A 142 18.75 5.61 10.70
C GLY A 142 18.92 4.56 11.81
N SER A 143 19.49 4.94 12.96
CA SER A 143 19.65 4.04 14.11
C SER A 143 18.28 3.65 14.72
N VAL A 144 17.41 4.64 14.93
CA VAL A 144 16.05 4.40 15.47
C VAL A 144 15.24 3.54 14.52
N ASP A 145 15.24 3.87 13.24
CA ASP A 145 14.56 3.07 12.22
C ASP A 145 15.09 1.63 12.20
N LEU A 146 16.40 1.44 12.20
CA LEU A 146 17.02 0.11 12.22
C LEU A 146 16.60 -0.70 13.47
N PHE A 147 16.59 -0.06 14.64
CA PHE A 147 16.15 -0.69 15.88
C PHE A 147 14.67 -1.10 15.81
N LEU A 148 13.81 -0.20 15.39
CA LEU A 148 12.36 -0.47 15.27
C LEU A 148 12.07 -1.57 14.26
N TYR A 149 12.74 -1.56 13.10
CA TYR A 149 12.59 -2.63 12.12
C TYR A 149 13.02 -3.98 12.66
N LEU A 150 14.18 -4.05 13.34
CA LEU A 150 14.74 -5.32 13.80
C LEU A 150 13.98 -5.90 14.99
N PHE A 151 13.60 -5.07 15.97
CA PHE A 151 13.03 -5.53 17.25
C PHE A 151 11.51 -5.55 17.29
N PHE A 152 10.84 -4.73 16.51
CA PHE A 152 9.37 -4.65 16.52
C PHE A 152 8.75 -5.12 15.21
N TYR A 153 9.23 -4.60 14.09
CA TYR A 153 8.62 -4.89 12.80
C TYR A 153 8.79 -6.36 12.40
N PHE A 154 10.01 -6.87 12.38
CA PHE A 154 10.27 -8.25 11.96
C PHE A 154 9.66 -9.29 12.90
N PRO A 155 9.90 -9.24 14.23
CA PRO A 155 9.27 -10.22 15.13
C PRO A 155 7.75 -10.15 15.09
N GLY A 156 7.18 -8.93 15.06
CA GLY A 156 5.74 -8.76 14.98
C GLY A 156 5.14 -9.34 13.71
N LEU A 157 5.74 -9.06 12.54
CA LEU A 157 5.26 -9.61 11.28
C LEU A 157 5.49 -11.11 11.13
N ILE A 158 6.56 -11.67 11.70
CA ILE A 158 6.79 -13.13 11.67
C ILE A 158 5.72 -13.85 12.48
N ILE A 159 5.41 -13.37 13.69
CA ILE A 159 4.34 -13.92 14.51
C ILE A 159 2.99 -13.77 13.78
N PHE A 160 2.75 -12.59 13.19
CA PHE A 160 1.54 -12.34 12.44
C PHE A 160 1.43 -13.22 11.18
N LEU A 161 2.54 -13.45 10.47
CA LEU A 161 2.58 -14.36 9.33
C LEU A 161 2.20 -15.80 9.72
N TRP A 162 2.73 -16.27 10.84
CA TRP A 162 2.37 -17.59 11.36
C TRP A 162 0.86 -17.68 11.59
N MET A 163 0.32 -16.77 12.39
CA MET A 163 -1.11 -16.77 12.72
C MET A 163 -1.99 -16.58 11.49
N ALA A 164 -1.60 -15.71 10.56
CA ALA A 164 -2.31 -15.48 9.31
C ALA A 164 -2.31 -16.73 8.41
N THR A 165 -1.20 -17.47 8.39
CA THR A 165 -1.10 -18.72 7.62
C THR A 165 -2.00 -19.80 8.22
N ASP A 166 -1.98 -19.95 9.53
CA ASP A 166 -2.85 -20.91 10.23
C ASP A 166 -4.34 -20.56 10.05
N PHE A 167 -4.67 -19.29 10.14
CA PHE A 167 -6.03 -18.78 9.89
C PHE A 167 -6.52 -19.08 8.46
N ALA A 168 -5.65 -18.85 7.45
CA ALA A 168 -5.98 -19.19 6.07
C ALA A 168 -6.11 -20.70 5.85
N TYR A 169 -5.19 -21.48 6.40
CA TYR A 169 -5.18 -22.94 6.31
C TYR A 169 -6.44 -23.56 6.90
N LEU A 170 -6.84 -23.13 8.10
CA LEU A 170 -8.08 -23.61 8.73
C LEU A 170 -9.32 -23.28 7.89
N SER A 171 -9.36 -22.13 7.26
CA SER A 171 -10.48 -21.73 6.38
C SER A 171 -10.60 -22.65 5.15
N TRP A 172 -9.46 -23.08 4.60
CA TRP A 172 -9.46 -24.03 3.48
C TRP A 172 -9.91 -25.42 3.90
N ILE A 173 -9.42 -25.95 5.03
CA ILE A 173 -9.81 -27.29 5.51
C ILE A 173 -11.29 -27.35 5.86
N ARG A 174 -11.80 -26.32 6.52
CA ARG A 174 -13.20 -26.28 6.96
C ARG A 174 -14.18 -25.92 5.84
N GLY A 175 -13.68 -25.54 4.65
CA GLY A 175 -14.51 -25.05 3.55
C GLY A 175 -15.36 -23.86 3.98
N GLU A 176 -14.77 -22.95 4.75
CA GLU A 176 -15.46 -21.83 5.38
C GLU A 176 -16.13 -20.94 4.33
N ARG A 177 -17.40 -20.62 4.58
CA ARG A 177 -18.20 -19.73 3.73
C ARG A 177 -18.58 -18.46 4.48
N GLY A 178 -18.70 -17.36 3.73
CA GLY A 178 -19.19 -16.08 4.27
C GLY A 178 -20.64 -16.22 4.70
N MET A 179 -20.98 -15.68 5.87
CA MET A 179 -22.34 -15.69 6.42
C MET A 179 -23.04 -14.33 6.30
N ASP A 180 -22.39 -13.35 5.67
CA ASP A 180 -22.88 -11.98 5.61
C ASP A 180 -24.00 -11.80 4.57
N THR A 181 -24.00 -12.64 3.53
CA THR A 181 -25.02 -12.62 2.46
C THR A 181 -25.50 -14.02 2.15
N ALA A 182 -26.66 -14.11 1.50
CA ALA A 182 -27.22 -15.39 1.07
C ALA A 182 -26.39 -16.08 -0.04
N TRP A 183 -25.43 -15.39 -0.65
CA TRP A 183 -24.53 -15.95 -1.65
C TRP A 183 -23.47 -16.88 -1.05
N MET A 184 -23.10 -16.68 0.22
CA MET A 184 -22.15 -17.53 0.98
C MET A 184 -20.85 -17.85 0.21
N PRO A 185 -20.03 -16.84 -0.15
CA PRO A 185 -18.80 -17.07 -0.90
C PRO A 185 -17.79 -17.89 -0.10
N ILE A 186 -16.90 -18.61 -0.81
CA ILE A 186 -15.79 -19.32 -0.20
C ILE A 186 -14.77 -18.30 0.34
N MET A 187 -14.42 -18.39 1.64
CA MET A 187 -13.56 -17.43 2.32
C MET A 187 -12.06 -17.77 2.20
N GLY A 188 -11.71 -18.98 1.80
CA GLY A 188 -10.32 -19.43 1.66
C GLY A 188 -9.44 -18.50 0.84
N PRO A 189 -9.82 -18.11 -0.40
CA PRO A 189 -8.99 -17.27 -1.26
C PRO A 189 -8.67 -15.90 -0.65
N ILE A 190 -9.68 -15.23 -0.07
CA ILE A 190 -9.46 -13.91 0.54
C ILE A 190 -8.58 -13.98 1.78
N LYS A 191 -8.76 -15.01 2.61
CA LYS A 191 -7.92 -15.22 3.79
C LYS A 191 -6.48 -15.54 3.42
N THR A 192 -6.22 -16.16 2.26
CA THR A 192 -4.88 -16.40 1.74
C THR A 192 -4.17 -15.11 1.32
N CYS A 193 -4.91 -14.06 0.93
CA CYS A 193 -4.30 -12.76 0.63
C CYS A 193 -3.62 -12.14 1.86
N LEU A 194 -4.06 -12.48 3.08
CA LEU A 194 -3.49 -11.97 4.31
C LEU A 194 -2.03 -12.42 4.51
N PRO A 195 -1.70 -13.73 4.59
CA PRO A 195 -0.31 -14.16 4.73
C PRO A 195 0.56 -13.77 3.53
N LEU A 196 0.02 -13.73 2.30
CA LEU A 196 0.75 -13.26 1.13
C LEU A 196 1.13 -11.78 1.26
N GLY A 197 0.21 -10.92 1.69
CA GLY A 197 0.49 -9.51 1.91
C GLY A 197 1.54 -9.28 2.99
N VAL A 198 1.46 -10.00 4.11
CA VAL A 198 2.47 -9.95 5.18
C VAL A 198 3.84 -10.44 4.68
N PHE A 199 3.86 -11.47 3.87
CA PHE A 199 5.08 -11.97 3.25
C PHE A 199 5.73 -10.91 2.33
N PHE A 200 4.95 -10.19 1.54
CA PHE A 200 5.45 -9.09 0.70
C PHE A 200 5.97 -7.91 1.56
N LEU A 201 5.30 -7.63 2.68
CA LEU A 201 5.79 -6.65 3.65
C LEU A 201 7.13 -7.05 4.25
N LEU A 202 7.32 -8.32 4.63
CA LEU A 202 8.59 -8.81 5.15
C LEU A 202 9.72 -8.66 4.13
N ILE A 203 9.48 -9.02 2.87
CA ILE A 203 10.48 -8.86 1.80
C ILE A 203 10.85 -7.37 1.66
N GLN A 204 9.85 -6.48 1.60
CA GLN A 204 10.11 -5.05 1.48
C GLN A 204 10.81 -4.48 2.72
N GLY A 205 10.48 -4.98 3.91
CA GLY A 205 11.15 -4.62 5.16
C GLY A 205 12.65 -4.87 5.13
N ILE A 206 13.13 -5.91 4.43
CA ILE A 206 14.57 -6.14 4.23
C ILE A 206 15.21 -4.99 3.46
N SER A 207 14.56 -4.48 2.42
CA SER A 207 15.05 -3.32 1.67
C SER A 207 15.15 -2.07 2.57
N GLU A 208 14.12 -1.83 3.40
CA GLU A 208 14.10 -0.68 4.31
C GLU A 208 15.18 -0.78 5.42
N ILE A 209 15.46 -1.98 5.95
CA ILE A 209 16.59 -2.19 6.88
C ILE A 209 17.91 -1.83 6.21
N LEU A 210 18.14 -2.26 4.98
CA LEU A 210 19.36 -1.96 4.25
C LEU A 210 19.51 -0.46 4.03
N LYS A 211 18.44 0.24 3.68
CA LYS A 211 18.43 1.71 3.54
C LYS A 211 18.72 2.40 4.88
N SER A 212 18.09 1.97 5.97
CA SER A 212 18.32 2.51 7.32
C SER A 212 19.74 2.26 7.81
N TYR A 213 20.31 1.09 7.54
CA TYR A 213 21.69 0.77 7.87
C TYR A 213 22.66 1.66 7.09
N TYR A 214 22.42 1.93 5.82
CA TYR A 214 23.22 2.85 5.04
C TYR A 214 23.13 4.29 5.59
N ALA A 215 21.93 4.76 5.93
CA ALA A 215 21.72 6.07 6.53
C ALA A 215 22.46 6.21 7.88
N PHE A 216 22.44 5.16 8.70
CA PHE A 216 23.19 5.12 9.96
C PHE A 216 24.71 5.25 9.74
N THR A 217 25.28 4.49 8.80
CA THR A 217 26.72 4.44 8.57
C THR A 217 27.25 5.67 7.85
N LYS A 218 26.56 6.15 6.84
CA LYS A 218 27.02 7.25 5.96
C LYS A 218 26.41 8.61 6.31
N GLY A 219 25.33 8.66 7.10
CA GLY A 219 24.66 9.90 7.49
C GLY A 219 23.90 10.56 6.35
N ARG A 220 23.51 9.80 5.32
CA ARG A 220 22.63 10.21 4.20
C ARG A 220 21.73 9.07 3.77
N TRP A 221 20.55 9.39 3.32
CA TRP A 221 19.62 8.40 2.74
C TRP A 221 20.08 7.99 1.34
N PRO A 222 19.86 6.70 0.96
CA PRO A 222 20.23 6.20 -0.37
C PRO A 222 19.25 6.67 -1.46
#